data_97b32a5e613a096ad7967f2172a863dc
#
_entry.id   97b32a5e613a096ad7967f2172a863dc
#
_cell.length_a   1.000
_cell.length_b   1.000
_cell.length_c   1.000
_cell.angle_alpha   90.00
_cell.angle_beta   90.00
_cell.angle_gamma   90.00
#
_symmetry.space_group_name_H-M   'P 1'
#
loop_
_entity.id
_entity.type
_entity.pdbx_description
1 polymer ?
#
loop_
_entity_poly.entity_id
_entity_poly.type
_entity_poly.pdbx_seq_one_letter_code
_entity_poly.pdbx_strand_id
1 'polypeptide(L)'
;MSEFALIDRFFKRVPRDAAVRIGIGDDAAVITPSAGMELAASVDMLVEGRHFLHGSDPARLGHKTLAVNLSDMAAMGATPRWALLAGALPDENPEWIAAFMSGLDALATAFNVELVGGDTTRGPRNLCVTILGEVPAGTALTRAGAQVGDDVYVSGTLGDAAAALAALTSRARFDAKTLATLRLRLEAPTPRVALGSVLRGIATSCIDVSDGVVGDLGHILEASSAGAHLSLASIPRHPAVDAKLAGPERSAALQWVLAGGDDYELCFTAPRATAGRIEALAKELALPLTRIGMVRAERDLVVDDERGRPLASLPRPFDHFG
;
A
#
# COMPACT_ATOMS: atom_id res chain seq x y z
N MET A 1 -11.09 -32.26 1.52
CA MET A 1 -9.93 -32.35 2.45
C MET A 1 -10.42 -31.88 3.81
N SER A 2 -9.93 -32.42 4.95
CA SER A 2 -10.30 -31.83 6.25
C SER A 2 -9.52 -30.53 6.45
N GLU A 3 -10.04 -29.65 7.32
CA GLU A 3 -9.39 -28.37 7.67
C GLU A 3 -7.94 -28.57 8.14
N PHE A 4 -7.71 -29.52 9.07
CA PHE A 4 -6.36 -29.85 9.55
C PHE A 4 -5.43 -30.36 8.44
N ALA A 5 -5.93 -31.17 7.51
CA ALA A 5 -5.13 -31.64 6.38
C ALA A 5 -4.78 -30.48 5.42
N LEU A 6 -5.65 -29.47 5.29
CA LEU A 6 -5.40 -28.27 4.51
C LEU A 6 -4.34 -27.41 5.20
N ILE A 7 -4.44 -27.21 6.52
CA ILE A 7 -3.45 -26.47 7.32
C ILE A 7 -2.08 -27.12 7.23
N ASP A 8 -1.99 -28.44 7.48
CA ASP A 8 -0.72 -29.15 7.44
C ASP A 8 -0.06 -29.11 6.05
N ARG A 9 -0.86 -29.16 4.99
CA ARG A 9 -0.35 -29.20 3.62
C ARG A 9 0.09 -27.83 3.09
N PHE A 10 -0.65 -26.75 3.38
CA PHE A 10 -0.47 -25.48 2.70
C PHE A 10 0.05 -24.36 3.61
N PHE A 11 -0.22 -24.40 4.91
CA PHE A 11 0.09 -23.29 5.82
C PHE A 11 1.20 -23.61 6.83
N LYS A 12 1.28 -24.85 7.30
CA LYS A 12 2.27 -25.24 8.33
C LYS A 12 3.70 -25.07 7.82
N ARG A 13 4.52 -24.37 8.60
CA ARG A 13 5.94 -24.10 8.34
C ARG A 13 6.77 -24.41 9.58
N VAL A 14 8.03 -24.79 9.38
CA VAL A 14 9.01 -24.81 10.46
C VAL A 14 9.49 -23.36 10.64
N PRO A 15 9.40 -22.80 11.86
CA PRO A 15 9.89 -21.43 12.11
C PRO A 15 11.35 -21.25 11.69
N ARG A 16 11.63 -20.20 10.94
CA ARG A 16 12.98 -19.81 10.50
C ARG A 16 13.54 -18.69 11.38
N ASP A 17 12.66 -17.85 11.93
CA ASP A 17 13.00 -16.76 12.82
C ASP A 17 13.10 -17.30 14.27
N ALA A 18 14.26 -17.17 14.88
CA ALA A 18 14.49 -17.60 16.27
C ALA A 18 13.61 -16.84 17.29
N ALA A 19 13.05 -15.71 16.90
CA ALA A 19 12.06 -14.98 17.70
C ALA A 19 10.74 -15.71 17.83
N VAL A 20 10.40 -16.60 16.88
CA VAL A 20 9.18 -17.41 16.90
C VAL A 20 9.44 -18.68 17.70
N ARG A 21 9.00 -18.69 18.95
CA ARG A 21 9.16 -19.83 19.86
C ARG A 21 8.13 -20.90 19.63
N ILE A 22 6.91 -20.51 19.29
CA ILE A 22 5.79 -21.38 18.91
C ILE A 22 5.15 -20.75 17.68
N GLY A 23 4.99 -21.52 16.61
CA GLY A 23 4.35 -21.11 15.35
C GLY A 23 3.06 -21.89 15.10
N ILE A 24 2.74 -22.15 13.83
CA ILE A 24 1.53 -22.86 13.39
C ILE A 24 1.52 -24.29 13.96
N GLY A 25 0.43 -24.64 14.65
CA GLY A 25 0.20 -25.99 15.19
C GLY A 25 -0.12 -26.01 16.68
N ASP A 26 -0.14 -24.86 17.32
CA ASP A 26 -0.63 -24.65 18.69
C ASP A 26 -1.75 -23.60 18.69
N ASP A 27 -2.43 -23.36 19.80
CA ASP A 27 -3.55 -22.42 19.94
C ASP A 27 -3.15 -20.98 19.63
N ALA A 28 -1.86 -20.62 19.82
CA ALA A 28 -1.33 -19.29 19.50
C ALA A 28 0.17 -19.36 19.16
N ALA A 29 0.61 -18.42 18.34
CA ALA A 29 2.03 -18.16 18.16
C ALA A 29 2.62 -17.48 19.40
N VAL A 30 3.84 -17.88 19.78
CA VAL A 30 4.61 -17.22 20.84
C VAL A 30 5.86 -16.60 20.25
N ILE A 31 5.94 -15.28 20.31
CA ILE A 31 6.97 -14.48 19.66
C ILE A 31 7.70 -13.65 20.71
N THR A 32 9.01 -13.55 20.59
CA THR A 32 9.85 -12.72 21.47
C THR A 32 10.35 -11.52 20.65
N PRO A 33 9.80 -10.31 20.85
CA PRO A 33 10.30 -9.11 20.16
C PRO A 33 11.75 -8.76 20.50
N SER A 34 12.42 -8.08 19.58
CA SER A 34 13.80 -7.64 19.78
C SER A 34 13.87 -6.57 20.88
N ALA A 35 14.94 -6.58 21.68
CA ALA A 35 15.12 -5.58 22.73
C ALA A 35 15.29 -4.17 22.13
N GLY A 36 14.64 -3.17 22.74
CA GLY A 36 14.69 -1.76 22.27
C GLY A 36 13.81 -1.45 21.07
N MET A 37 12.95 -2.40 20.65
CA MET A 37 11.98 -2.21 19.59
C MET A 37 10.57 -2.08 20.15
N GLU A 38 9.74 -1.32 19.44
CA GLU A 38 8.28 -1.30 19.60
C GLU A 38 7.65 -2.19 18.51
N LEU A 39 6.52 -2.80 18.82
CA LEU A 39 5.73 -3.56 17.85
C LEU A 39 4.77 -2.63 17.11
N ALA A 40 4.86 -2.63 15.80
CA ALA A 40 3.84 -2.12 14.90
C ALA A 40 2.92 -3.30 14.50
N ALA A 41 1.62 -3.09 14.56
CA ALA A 41 0.63 -4.08 14.14
C ALA A 41 -0.41 -3.42 13.24
N SER A 42 -0.72 -4.07 12.13
CA SER A 42 -1.80 -3.65 11.23
C SER A 42 -2.57 -4.86 10.73
N VAL A 43 -3.76 -4.62 10.19
CA VAL A 43 -4.63 -5.63 9.60
C VAL A 43 -5.36 -5.08 8.40
N ASP A 44 -5.27 -5.81 7.29
CA ASP A 44 -6.03 -5.54 6.08
C ASP A 44 -6.85 -6.75 5.65
N MET A 45 -8.04 -6.46 5.10
CA MET A 45 -8.99 -7.45 4.64
C MET A 45 -9.33 -7.24 3.17
N LEU A 46 -9.13 -8.26 2.34
CA LEU A 46 -9.47 -8.25 0.93
C LEU A 46 -10.71 -9.13 0.66
N VAL A 47 -11.78 -8.51 0.17
CA VAL A 47 -13.07 -9.16 -0.13
C VAL A 47 -13.25 -9.27 -1.64
N GLU A 48 -13.60 -10.45 -2.14
CA GLU A 48 -13.88 -10.70 -3.57
C GLU A 48 -15.04 -9.84 -4.07
N GLY A 49 -14.87 -9.24 -5.24
CA GLY A 49 -15.85 -8.30 -5.82
C GLY A 49 -15.76 -6.87 -5.25
N ARG A 50 -14.98 -6.63 -4.21
CA ARG A 50 -14.74 -5.30 -3.64
C ARG A 50 -13.29 -4.84 -3.83
N HIS A 51 -12.32 -5.64 -3.36
CA HIS A 51 -10.89 -5.32 -3.39
C HIS A 51 -10.13 -6.05 -4.51
N PHE A 52 -10.72 -7.11 -5.03
CA PHE A 52 -10.22 -7.84 -6.19
C PHE A 52 -11.36 -8.45 -7.00
N LEU A 53 -11.13 -8.62 -8.29
CA LEU A 53 -12.15 -9.11 -9.20
C LEU A 53 -12.33 -10.63 -9.09
N HIS A 54 -13.55 -11.10 -9.38
CA HIS A 54 -13.80 -12.53 -9.57
C HIS A 54 -12.85 -13.09 -10.63
N GLY A 55 -12.27 -14.26 -10.36
CA GLY A 55 -11.33 -14.91 -11.27
C GLY A 55 -9.95 -14.27 -11.33
N SER A 56 -9.60 -13.41 -10.38
CA SER A 56 -8.21 -12.92 -10.22
C SER A 56 -7.22 -14.07 -10.12
N ASP A 57 -6.03 -13.90 -10.71
CA ASP A 57 -4.94 -14.86 -10.61
C ASP A 57 -4.57 -15.12 -9.15
N PRO A 58 -4.63 -16.37 -8.66
CA PRO A 58 -4.45 -16.65 -7.25
C PRO A 58 -3.03 -16.35 -6.76
N ALA A 59 -1.99 -16.48 -7.58
CA ALA A 59 -0.63 -16.16 -7.16
C ALA A 59 -0.46 -14.63 -6.99
N ARG A 60 -1.00 -13.84 -7.91
CA ARG A 60 -1.02 -12.38 -7.77
C ARG A 60 -1.86 -11.92 -6.59
N LEU A 61 -2.98 -12.61 -6.34
CA LEU A 61 -3.81 -12.32 -5.18
C LEU A 61 -3.08 -12.64 -3.87
N GLY A 62 -2.35 -13.75 -3.79
CA GLY A 62 -1.49 -14.07 -2.66
C GLY A 62 -0.44 -12.99 -2.41
N HIS A 63 0.22 -12.52 -3.47
CA HIS A 63 1.13 -11.38 -3.41
C HIS A 63 0.42 -10.12 -2.87
N LYS A 64 -0.70 -9.71 -3.49
CA LYS A 64 -1.45 -8.50 -3.09
C LYS A 64 -1.89 -8.58 -1.63
N THR A 65 -2.39 -9.74 -1.19
CA THR A 65 -2.88 -9.94 0.18
C THR A 65 -1.82 -9.64 1.25
N LEU A 66 -0.55 -9.96 0.98
CA LEU A 66 0.54 -9.59 1.89
C LEU A 66 1.05 -8.16 1.61
N ALA A 67 1.09 -7.74 0.35
CA ALA A 67 1.68 -6.47 -0.07
C ALA A 67 0.97 -5.26 0.54
N VAL A 68 -0.37 -5.29 0.65
CA VAL A 68 -1.15 -4.19 1.23
C VAL A 68 -0.76 -3.98 2.71
N ASN A 69 -0.60 -5.05 3.47
CA ASN A 69 -0.16 -5.02 4.87
C ASN A 69 1.31 -4.57 5.01
N LEU A 70 2.17 -4.97 4.07
CA LEU A 70 3.56 -4.48 4.03
C LEU A 70 3.63 -2.98 3.74
N SER A 71 2.62 -2.43 3.06
CA SER A 71 2.50 -1.00 2.80
C SER A 71 2.27 -0.21 4.09
N ASP A 72 1.43 -0.71 4.99
CA ASP A 72 1.25 -0.13 6.33
C ASP A 72 2.55 -0.13 7.14
N MET A 73 3.29 -1.25 7.10
CA MET A 73 4.60 -1.31 7.77
C MET A 73 5.58 -0.30 7.18
N ALA A 74 5.54 -0.11 5.86
CA ALA A 74 6.36 0.92 5.19
C ALA A 74 5.95 2.32 5.63
N ALA A 75 4.65 2.64 5.69
CA ALA A 75 4.12 3.92 6.14
C ALA A 75 4.54 4.27 7.57
N MET A 76 4.63 3.25 8.43
CA MET A 76 5.09 3.39 9.82
C MET A 76 6.63 3.37 9.98
N GLY A 77 7.38 3.14 8.90
CA GLY A 77 8.83 2.96 8.95
C GLY A 77 9.24 1.70 9.72
N ALA A 78 8.34 0.73 9.86
CA ALA A 78 8.58 -0.52 10.57
C ALA A 78 9.19 -1.58 9.65
N THR A 79 9.97 -2.47 10.23
CA THR A 79 10.47 -3.67 9.55
C THR A 79 9.46 -4.79 9.77
N PRO A 80 8.78 -5.28 8.73
CA PRO A 80 7.84 -6.39 8.88
C PRO A 80 8.55 -7.66 9.31
N ARG A 81 7.90 -8.48 10.17
CA ARG A 81 8.51 -9.69 10.72
C ARG A 81 7.59 -10.90 10.68
N TRP A 82 6.36 -10.75 11.13
CA TRP A 82 5.44 -11.87 11.32
C TRP A 82 4.05 -11.56 10.77
N ALA A 83 3.39 -12.57 10.24
CA ALA A 83 2.05 -12.45 9.71
C ALA A 83 1.14 -13.57 10.20
N LEU A 84 -0.15 -13.26 10.37
CA LEU A 84 -1.21 -14.23 10.51
C LEU A 84 -2.16 -14.08 9.33
N LEU A 85 -2.59 -15.20 8.74
CA LEU A 85 -3.52 -15.21 7.61
C LEU A 85 -4.84 -15.84 8.03
N ALA A 86 -5.91 -15.07 8.05
CA ALA A 86 -7.26 -15.58 8.19
C ALA A 86 -7.98 -15.57 6.82
N GLY A 87 -8.54 -16.71 6.41
CA GLY A 87 -9.16 -16.87 5.10
C GLY A 87 -10.50 -17.55 5.13
N ALA A 88 -11.56 -16.91 4.58
CA ALA A 88 -12.77 -17.60 4.19
C ALA A 88 -12.66 -18.00 2.71
N LEU A 89 -12.88 -19.30 2.42
CA LEU A 89 -12.78 -19.85 1.08
C LEU A 89 -14.10 -20.51 0.68
N PRO A 90 -14.58 -20.34 -0.57
CA PRO A 90 -15.84 -20.97 -1.00
C PRO A 90 -15.74 -22.49 -1.12
N ASP A 91 -14.55 -22.98 -1.42
CA ASP A 91 -14.20 -24.38 -1.57
C ASP A 91 -12.74 -24.64 -1.17
N GLU A 92 -12.41 -25.92 -1.06
CA GLU A 92 -11.08 -26.43 -0.73
C GLU A 92 -10.24 -26.78 -1.98
N ASN A 93 -10.27 -25.96 -3.03
CA ASN A 93 -9.53 -26.19 -4.27
C ASN A 93 -8.01 -26.17 -4.02
N PRO A 94 -7.32 -27.33 -4.06
CA PRO A 94 -5.90 -27.39 -3.69
C PRO A 94 -4.98 -26.65 -4.68
N GLU A 95 -5.37 -26.58 -5.96
CA GLU A 95 -4.57 -25.90 -6.99
C GLU A 95 -4.65 -24.38 -6.78
N TRP A 96 -5.83 -23.86 -6.48
CA TRP A 96 -6.03 -22.45 -6.16
C TRP A 96 -5.24 -22.07 -4.91
N ILE A 97 -5.34 -22.85 -3.83
CA ILE A 97 -4.65 -22.59 -2.56
C ILE A 97 -3.14 -22.66 -2.74
N ALA A 98 -2.62 -23.65 -3.47
CA ALA A 98 -1.20 -23.77 -3.75
C ALA A 98 -0.67 -22.56 -4.53
N ALA A 99 -1.39 -22.11 -5.56
CA ALA A 99 -1.02 -20.94 -6.34
C ALA A 99 -1.07 -19.65 -5.50
N PHE A 100 -2.12 -19.47 -4.69
CA PHE A 100 -2.25 -18.34 -3.77
C PHE A 100 -1.07 -18.28 -2.79
N MET A 101 -0.78 -19.39 -2.13
CA MET A 101 0.33 -19.49 -1.19
C MET A 101 1.69 -19.30 -1.87
N SER A 102 1.85 -19.72 -3.12
CA SER A 102 3.11 -19.47 -3.85
C SER A 102 3.42 -17.98 -4.01
N GLY A 103 2.39 -17.16 -4.31
CA GLY A 103 2.54 -15.72 -4.42
C GLY A 103 2.80 -15.04 -3.07
N LEU A 104 2.07 -15.45 -2.04
CA LEU A 104 2.24 -14.97 -0.68
C LEU A 104 3.63 -15.32 -0.13
N ASP A 105 4.05 -16.58 -0.24
CA ASP A 105 5.35 -17.08 0.26
C ASP A 105 6.53 -16.43 -0.48
N ALA A 106 6.40 -16.17 -1.77
CA ALA A 106 7.44 -15.47 -2.53
C ALA A 106 7.68 -14.05 -1.99
N LEU A 107 6.61 -13.32 -1.73
CA LEU A 107 6.70 -11.97 -1.16
C LEU A 107 7.16 -12.01 0.30
N ALA A 108 6.62 -12.92 1.11
CA ALA A 108 7.02 -13.12 2.50
C ALA A 108 8.53 -13.41 2.61
N THR A 109 9.05 -14.23 1.70
CA THR A 109 10.48 -14.54 1.64
C THR A 109 11.31 -13.31 1.26
N ALA A 110 10.87 -12.52 0.29
CA ALA A 110 11.57 -11.32 -0.15
C ALA A 110 11.68 -10.26 0.97
N PHE A 111 10.70 -10.19 1.86
CA PHE A 111 10.66 -9.25 2.99
C PHE A 111 11.00 -9.87 4.34
N ASN A 112 11.45 -11.15 4.37
CA ASN A 112 11.75 -11.89 5.60
C ASN A 112 10.57 -11.93 6.59
N VAL A 113 9.35 -11.98 6.08
CA VAL A 113 8.14 -12.17 6.88
C VAL A 113 7.89 -13.64 7.09
N GLU A 114 7.53 -14.02 8.31
CA GLU A 114 7.16 -15.38 8.65
C GLU A 114 5.68 -15.51 8.93
N LEU A 115 5.00 -16.45 8.25
CA LEU A 115 3.62 -16.79 8.57
C LEU A 115 3.62 -17.67 9.84
N VAL A 116 3.07 -17.12 10.93
CA VAL A 116 3.16 -17.72 12.26
C VAL A 116 1.83 -18.29 12.76
N GLY A 117 0.73 -18.00 12.08
CA GLY A 117 -0.60 -18.45 12.48
C GLY A 117 -1.68 -18.01 11.50
N GLY A 118 -2.92 -18.22 11.88
CA GLY A 118 -4.08 -17.80 11.10
C GLY A 118 -5.31 -18.66 11.38
N ASP A 119 -6.31 -18.51 10.52
CA ASP A 119 -7.55 -19.26 10.59
C ASP A 119 -8.07 -19.54 9.16
N THR A 120 -8.78 -20.64 8.98
CA THR A 120 -9.37 -20.98 7.69
C THR A 120 -10.77 -21.51 7.87
N THR A 121 -11.73 -20.89 7.20
CA THR A 121 -13.14 -21.29 7.26
C THR A 121 -13.77 -21.35 5.87
N ARG A 122 -14.93 -21.98 5.75
CA ARG A 122 -15.70 -21.97 4.52
C ARG A 122 -16.63 -20.77 4.46
N GLY A 123 -16.57 -20.01 3.37
CA GLY A 123 -17.42 -18.84 3.16
C GLY A 123 -17.13 -18.10 1.86
N PRO A 124 -17.78 -16.98 1.60
CA PRO A 124 -17.42 -16.09 0.50
C PRO A 124 -15.94 -15.70 0.63
N ARG A 125 -15.22 -15.65 -0.51
CA ARG A 125 -13.77 -15.41 -0.48
C ARG A 125 -13.43 -14.07 0.17
N ASN A 126 -12.73 -14.19 1.27
CA ASN A 126 -12.26 -13.09 2.09
C ASN A 126 -10.89 -13.48 2.68
N LEU A 127 -9.93 -12.61 2.52
CA LEU A 127 -8.52 -12.85 2.88
C LEU A 127 -8.07 -11.71 3.78
N CYS A 128 -7.71 -12.02 5.00
CA CYS A 128 -7.30 -11.06 6.02
C CYS A 128 -5.90 -11.42 6.52
N VAL A 129 -4.98 -10.47 6.42
CA VAL A 129 -3.66 -10.62 7.02
C VAL A 129 -3.54 -9.64 8.19
N THR A 130 -3.09 -10.16 9.32
CA THR A 130 -2.55 -9.32 10.40
C THR A 130 -1.04 -9.37 10.30
N ILE A 131 -0.41 -8.21 10.15
CA ILE A 131 1.05 -8.06 10.06
C ILE A 131 1.59 -7.49 11.36
N LEU A 132 2.72 -8.02 11.80
CA LEU A 132 3.49 -7.52 12.93
C LEU A 132 4.88 -7.14 12.44
N GLY A 133 5.36 -5.98 12.83
CA GLY A 133 6.69 -5.50 12.52
C GLY A 133 7.35 -4.85 13.73
N GLU A 134 8.62 -4.57 13.60
CA GLU A 134 9.43 -3.90 14.63
C GLU A 134 9.92 -2.55 14.14
N VAL A 135 9.88 -1.56 15.03
CA VAL A 135 10.45 -0.23 14.80
C VAL A 135 11.27 0.16 16.03
N PRO A 136 12.46 0.80 15.88
CA PRO A 136 13.19 1.28 17.04
C PRO A 136 12.34 2.20 17.90
N ALA A 137 12.38 2.02 19.21
CA ALA A 137 11.48 2.72 20.14
C ALA A 137 11.51 4.25 19.93
N GLY A 138 10.32 4.83 19.81
CA GLY A 138 10.12 6.27 19.62
C GLY A 138 10.48 6.80 18.21
N THR A 139 10.69 5.94 17.20
CA THR A 139 11.07 6.37 15.85
C THR A 139 10.04 6.05 14.78
N ALA A 140 8.90 5.52 15.15
CA ALA A 140 7.83 5.23 14.20
C ALA A 140 7.42 6.49 13.43
N LEU A 141 7.23 6.35 12.11
CA LEU A 141 6.60 7.38 11.31
C LEU A 141 5.11 7.41 11.63
N THR A 142 4.52 8.59 11.59
CA THR A 142 3.10 8.77 11.90
C THR A 142 2.43 9.70 10.88
N ARG A 143 1.12 9.70 10.83
CA ARG A 143 0.33 10.68 10.06
C ARG A 143 0.45 12.09 10.65
N ALA A 144 0.63 12.21 11.95
CA ALA A 144 0.83 13.48 12.64
C ALA A 144 2.29 13.95 12.53
N GLY A 145 2.51 15.27 12.46
CA GLY A 145 3.85 15.86 12.51
C GLY A 145 4.22 16.73 11.31
N ALA A 146 3.37 16.79 10.27
CA ALA A 146 3.58 17.70 9.14
C ALA A 146 3.60 19.17 9.63
N GLN A 147 4.57 19.95 9.16
CA GLN A 147 4.76 21.33 9.55
C GLN A 147 4.54 22.26 8.36
N VAL A 148 4.02 23.46 8.63
CA VAL A 148 3.88 24.50 7.60
C VAL A 148 5.24 24.80 6.98
N GLY A 149 5.30 24.74 5.65
CA GLY A 149 6.55 24.90 4.89
C GLY A 149 7.26 23.60 4.54
N ASP A 150 6.82 22.45 5.06
CA ASP A 150 7.29 21.14 4.59
C ASP A 150 6.89 20.92 3.13
N ASP A 151 7.76 20.29 2.38
CA ASP A 151 7.44 19.78 1.06
C ASP A 151 6.66 18.46 1.17
N VAL A 152 5.69 18.24 0.28
CA VAL A 152 4.93 16.98 0.16
C VAL A 152 5.52 16.16 -0.97
N TYR A 153 5.85 14.91 -0.68
CA TYR A 153 6.44 13.95 -1.61
C TYR A 153 5.57 12.73 -1.79
N VAL A 154 5.67 12.10 -2.97
CA VAL A 154 5.17 10.74 -3.21
C VAL A 154 6.26 9.89 -3.85
N SER A 155 6.24 8.59 -3.57
CA SER A 155 7.08 7.61 -4.25
C SER A 155 6.39 7.09 -5.52
N GLY A 156 7.17 6.59 -6.50
CA GLY A 156 6.67 5.91 -7.69
C GLY A 156 5.72 6.74 -8.55
N THR A 157 4.59 6.15 -8.95
CA THR A 157 3.52 6.75 -9.77
C THR A 157 2.15 6.49 -9.17
N LEU A 158 1.20 7.42 -9.38
CA LEU A 158 -0.15 7.36 -8.85
C LEU A 158 -1.20 7.20 -9.96
N GLY A 159 -2.30 6.52 -9.62
CA GLY A 159 -3.45 6.31 -10.48
C GLY A 159 -3.32 5.15 -11.47
N ASP A 160 -2.22 4.44 -11.47
CA ASP A 160 -1.96 3.32 -12.38
C ASP A 160 -2.87 2.14 -12.08
N ALA A 161 -3.07 1.81 -10.80
CA ALA A 161 -3.95 0.74 -10.37
C ALA A 161 -5.42 1.04 -10.70
N ALA A 162 -5.88 2.25 -10.43
CA ALA A 162 -7.23 2.69 -10.75
C ALA A 162 -7.51 2.70 -12.27
N ALA A 163 -6.53 3.11 -13.07
CA ALA A 163 -6.62 3.04 -14.54
C ALA A 163 -6.72 1.58 -15.04
N ALA A 164 -5.95 0.66 -14.44
CA ALA A 164 -6.05 -0.77 -14.74
C ALA A 164 -7.43 -1.32 -14.39
N LEU A 165 -7.94 -1.00 -13.19
CA LEU A 165 -9.27 -1.41 -12.76
C LEU A 165 -10.36 -0.88 -13.71
N ALA A 166 -10.26 0.38 -14.14
CA ALA A 166 -11.18 0.96 -15.10
C ALA A 166 -11.16 0.21 -16.44
N ALA A 167 -9.99 -0.21 -16.90
CA ALA A 167 -9.87 -1.00 -18.13
C ALA A 167 -10.43 -2.42 -17.96
N LEU A 168 -10.12 -3.11 -16.88
CA LEU A 168 -10.60 -4.47 -16.59
C LEU A 168 -12.13 -4.52 -16.42
N THR A 169 -12.73 -3.41 -15.98
CA THR A 169 -14.19 -3.24 -15.86
C THR A 169 -14.82 -2.53 -17.05
N SER A 170 -14.12 -2.46 -18.20
CA SER A 170 -14.59 -1.89 -19.47
C SER A 170 -14.97 -0.41 -19.43
N ARG A 171 -14.46 0.34 -18.42
CA ARG A 171 -14.68 1.80 -18.27
C ARG A 171 -13.56 2.64 -18.92
N ALA A 172 -12.47 2.01 -19.33
CA ALA A 172 -11.37 2.65 -20.05
C ALA A 172 -10.78 1.69 -21.08
N ARG A 173 -9.95 2.22 -22.00
CA ARG A 173 -9.23 1.41 -22.99
C ARG A 173 -7.77 1.82 -23.06
N PHE A 174 -6.91 0.82 -23.02
CA PHE A 174 -5.46 0.93 -23.24
C PHE A 174 -5.03 -0.17 -24.22
N ASP A 175 -3.89 0.00 -24.86
CA ASP A 175 -3.27 -1.09 -25.62
C ASP A 175 -2.83 -2.23 -24.68
N ALA A 176 -2.60 -3.42 -25.23
CA ALA A 176 -2.32 -4.61 -24.44
C ALA A 176 -1.03 -4.48 -23.61
N LYS A 177 0.01 -3.81 -24.13
CA LYS A 177 1.27 -3.60 -23.42
C LYS A 177 1.10 -2.66 -22.24
N THR A 178 0.45 -1.53 -22.47
CA THR A 178 0.13 -0.55 -21.43
C THR A 178 -0.73 -1.20 -20.33
N LEU A 179 -1.82 -1.90 -20.71
CA LEU A 179 -2.68 -2.58 -19.76
C LEU A 179 -1.92 -3.60 -18.91
N ALA A 180 -1.02 -4.38 -19.51
CA ALA A 180 -0.20 -5.35 -18.78
C ALA A 180 0.66 -4.68 -17.71
N THR A 181 1.25 -3.51 -18.00
CA THR A 181 2.03 -2.73 -17.03
C THR A 181 1.16 -2.19 -15.89
N LEU A 182 0.03 -1.56 -16.22
CA LEU A 182 -0.90 -1.00 -15.23
C LEU A 182 -1.48 -2.09 -14.33
N ARG A 183 -1.81 -3.27 -14.90
CA ARG A 183 -2.31 -4.42 -14.13
C ARG A 183 -1.34 -4.91 -13.06
N LEU A 184 -0.04 -4.84 -13.31
CA LEU A 184 0.95 -5.22 -12.30
C LEU A 184 0.86 -4.31 -11.06
N ARG A 185 0.56 -3.01 -11.26
CA ARG A 185 0.38 -2.07 -10.15
C ARG A 185 -0.84 -2.43 -9.31
N LEU A 186 -1.95 -2.85 -9.95
CA LEU A 186 -3.18 -3.25 -9.28
C LEU A 186 -3.08 -4.63 -8.61
N GLU A 187 -2.51 -5.61 -9.32
CA GLU A 187 -2.58 -7.03 -8.94
C GLU A 187 -1.38 -7.50 -8.12
N ALA A 188 -0.23 -6.81 -8.25
CA ALA A 188 1.01 -7.15 -7.53
C ALA A 188 1.79 -5.88 -7.16
N PRO A 189 1.21 -5.00 -6.29
CA PRO A 189 1.88 -3.78 -5.87
C PRO A 189 3.22 -4.08 -5.18
N THR A 190 4.15 -3.13 -5.26
CA THR A 190 5.48 -3.24 -4.64
C THR A 190 5.52 -2.44 -3.34
N PRO A 191 5.55 -3.09 -2.17
CA PRO A 191 5.61 -2.40 -0.88
C PRO A 191 6.89 -1.58 -0.73
N ARG A 192 6.79 -0.38 -0.16
CA ARG A 192 7.89 0.58 -0.03
C ARG A 192 8.62 0.49 1.31
N VAL A 193 8.77 -0.73 1.86
CA VAL A 193 9.36 -0.98 3.19
C VAL A 193 10.77 -0.38 3.33
N ALA A 194 11.63 -0.55 2.32
CA ALA A 194 12.96 0.03 2.34
C ALA A 194 12.93 1.56 2.44
N LEU A 195 12.03 2.21 1.69
CA LEU A 195 11.83 3.66 1.76
C LEU A 195 11.35 4.07 3.16
N GLY A 196 10.30 3.45 3.68
CA GLY A 196 9.76 3.76 5.02
C GLY A 196 10.84 3.71 6.09
N SER A 197 11.69 2.67 6.07
CA SER A 197 12.77 2.49 7.04
C SER A 197 13.80 3.63 7.01
N VAL A 198 14.17 4.14 5.84
CA VAL A 198 15.18 5.22 5.72
C VAL A 198 14.58 6.61 5.88
N LEU A 199 13.26 6.75 5.82
CA LEU A 199 12.56 8.02 6.07
C LEU A 199 12.50 8.39 7.55
N ARG A 200 12.73 7.45 8.48
CA ARG A 200 12.82 7.75 9.92
C ARG A 200 13.86 8.85 10.20
N GLY A 201 13.46 9.88 10.94
CA GLY A 201 14.30 11.05 11.23
C GLY A 201 14.54 11.99 10.04
N ILE A 202 13.85 11.78 8.90
CA ILE A 202 13.85 12.67 7.74
C ILE A 202 12.43 13.21 7.50
N ALA A 203 11.46 12.31 7.35
CA ALA A 203 10.06 12.68 7.17
C ALA A 203 9.46 13.17 8.48
N THR A 204 8.60 14.17 8.40
CA THR A 204 7.81 14.72 9.51
C THR A 204 6.48 13.99 9.67
N SER A 205 5.93 13.45 8.57
CA SER A 205 4.76 12.57 8.55
C SER A 205 4.83 11.62 7.38
N CYS A 206 4.11 10.49 7.47
CA CYS A 206 4.04 9.51 6.41
C CYS A 206 2.71 8.75 6.44
N ILE A 207 2.23 8.36 5.26
CA ILE A 207 1.09 7.48 5.03
C ILE A 207 1.32 6.73 3.72
N ASP A 208 0.76 5.54 3.55
CA ASP A 208 0.67 4.93 2.22
C ASP A 208 -0.56 5.43 1.46
N VAL A 209 -0.55 5.26 0.14
CA VAL A 209 -1.63 5.71 -0.74
C VAL A 209 -2.48 4.51 -1.14
N SER A 210 -3.54 4.26 -0.37
CA SER A 210 -4.49 3.15 -0.55
C SER A 210 -5.83 3.58 -1.13
N ASP A 211 -6.33 4.78 -0.77
CA ASP A 211 -7.63 5.32 -1.18
C ASP A 211 -7.51 6.53 -2.14
N GLY A 212 -6.28 6.90 -2.45
CA GLY A 212 -5.92 8.00 -3.34
C GLY A 212 -5.33 9.19 -2.58
N VAL A 213 -4.37 9.84 -3.23
CA VAL A 213 -3.53 10.86 -2.58
C VAL A 213 -4.30 12.01 -1.92
N VAL A 214 -5.47 12.37 -2.44
CA VAL A 214 -6.32 13.42 -1.84
C VAL A 214 -6.89 12.96 -0.49
N GLY A 215 -7.36 11.71 -0.40
CA GLY A 215 -7.87 11.13 0.83
C GLY A 215 -6.77 10.90 1.85
N ASP A 216 -5.72 10.20 1.43
CA ASP A 216 -4.63 9.76 2.32
C ASP A 216 -3.82 10.95 2.84
N LEU A 217 -3.45 11.91 1.98
CA LEU A 217 -2.85 13.17 2.44
C LEU A 217 -3.80 13.94 3.38
N GLY A 218 -5.12 13.89 3.10
CA GLY A 218 -6.12 14.49 3.99
C GLY A 218 -5.99 14.02 5.43
N HIS A 219 -5.71 12.74 5.66
CA HIS A 219 -5.47 12.19 7.01
C HIS A 219 -4.19 12.75 7.67
N ILE A 220 -3.12 12.95 6.90
CA ILE A 220 -1.92 13.64 7.41
C ILE A 220 -2.28 15.06 7.82
N LEU A 221 -3.00 15.79 6.96
CA LEU A 221 -3.34 17.19 7.20
C LEU A 221 -4.26 17.36 8.41
N GLU A 222 -5.25 16.50 8.57
CA GLU A 222 -6.13 16.46 9.73
C GLU A 222 -5.33 16.19 11.01
N ALA A 223 -4.53 15.12 11.03
CA ALA A 223 -3.71 14.75 12.19
C ALA A 223 -2.68 15.81 12.57
N SER A 224 -2.23 16.61 11.60
CA SER A 224 -1.24 17.70 11.80
C SER A 224 -1.89 19.07 11.96
N SER A 225 -3.22 19.20 11.86
CA SER A 225 -3.94 20.47 11.90
C SER A 225 -3.44 21.49 10.86
N ALA A 226 -3.10 21.04 9.67
CA ALA A 226 -2.54 21.81 8.56
C ALA A 226 -3.36 21.64 7.28
N GLY A 227 -3.00 22.34 6.22
CA GLY A 227 -3.47 22.11 4.86
C GLY A 227 -2.31 21.90 3.89
N ALA A 228 -2.62 21.70 2.62
CA ALA A 228 -1.60 21.55 1.59
C ALA A 228 -2.01 22.20 0.26
N HIS A 229 -0.99 22.53 -0.52
CA HIS A 229 -1.14 22.99 -1.89
C HIS A 229 -0.34 22.06 -2.80
N LEU A 230 -1.03 21.35 -3.68
CA LEU A 230 -0.45 20.40 -4.63
C LEU A 230 -0.51 20.96 -6.06
N SER A 231 0.40 20.47 -6.90
CA SER A 231 0.38 20.71 -8.35
C SER A 231 0.11 19.40 -9.09
N LEU A 232 -1.01 19.31 -9.79
CA LEU A 232 -1.34 18.15 -10.65
C LEU A 232 -0.24 17.87 -11.67
N ALA A 233 0.41 18.94 -12.19
CA ALA A 233 1.51 18.81 -13.13
C ALA A 233 2.72 18.05 -12.54
N SER A 234 2.92 18.12 -11.22
CA SER A 234 4.02 17.47 -10.51
C SER A 234 3.70 16.06 -10.05
N ILE A 235 2.43 15.64 -10.02
CA ILE A 235 2.06 14.30 -9.58
C ILE A 235 2.54 13.27 -10.61
N PRO A 236 3.44 12.34 -10.25
CA PRO A 236 3.98 11.34 -11.16
C PRO A 236 2.91 10.31 -11.52
N ARG A 237 2.83 9.94 -12.80
CA ARG A 237 1.85 9.00 -13.33
C ARG A 237 2.35 8.34 -14.60
N HIS A 238 1.78 7.21 -14.97
CA HIS A 238 2.13 6.54 -16.22
C HIS A 238 1.79 7.44 -17.43
N PRO A 239 2.64 7.49 -18.49
CA PRO A 239 2.41 8.33 -19.67
C PRO A 239 1.05 8.13 -20.35
N ALA A 240 0.51 6.89 -20.33
CA ALA A 240 -0.81 6.62 -20.88
C ALA A 240 -1.96 7.21 -20.03
N VAL A 241 -1.77 7.34 -18.71
CA VAL A 241 -2.71 8.04 -17.81
C VAL A 241 -2.61 9.54 -18.04
N ASP A 242 -1.40 10.07 -18.22
CA ASP A 242 -1.16 11.48 -18.55
C ASP A 242 -1.85 11.89 -19.88
N ALA A 243 -1.76 11.04 -20.91
CA ALA A 243 -2.46 11.25 -22.17
C ALA A 243 -4.00 11.33 -22.00
N LYS A 244 -4.58 10.59 -21.05
CA LYS A 244 -6.02 10.66 -20.72
C LYS A 244 -6.39 11.98 -20.05
N LEU A 245 -5.50 12.55 -19.21
CA LEU A 245 -5.70 13.87 -18.61
C LEU A 245 -5.77 14.99 -19.68
N ALA A 246 -5.03 14.87 -20.74
CA ALA A 246 -5.05 15.83 -21.86
C ALA A 246 -6.24 15.64 -22.82
N GLY A 247 -6.98 14.52 -22.72
CA GLY A 247 -8.03 14.11 -23.64
C GLY A 247 -9.45 14.23 -23.12
N PRO A 248 -10.43 13.64 -23.83
CA PRO A 248 -11.84 13.65 -23.45
C PRO A 248 -12.14 12.87 -22.15
N GLU A 249 -11.23 11.99 -21.75
CA GLU A 249 -11.35 11.19 -20.52
C GLU A 249 -10.76 11.88 -19.28
N ARG A 250 -10.49 13.19 -19.36
CA ARG A 250 -9.86 13.99 -18.29
C ARG A 250 -10.51 13.79 -16.91
N SER A 251 -11.84 13.80 -16.83
CA SER A 251 -12.55 13.64 -15.56
C SER A 251 -12.25 12.28 -14.90
N ALA A 252 -12.26 11.20 -15.71
CA ALA A 252 -11.91 9.87 -15.21
C ALA A 252 -10.42 9.79 -14.81
N ALA A 253 -9.53 10.36 -15.61
CA ALA A 253 -8.11 10.38 -15.31
C ALA A 253 -7.77 11.21 -14.04
N LEU A 254 -8.46 12.31 -13.79
CA LEU A 254 -8.37 13.05 -12.53
C LEU A 254 -8.80 12.19 -11.34
N GLN A 255 -9.91 11.43 -11.48
CA GLN A 255 -10.35 10.49 -10.45
C GLN A 255 -9.27 9.44 -10.17
N TRP A 256 -8.64 8.86 -11.21
CA TRP A 256 -7.60 7.83 -11.03
C TRP A 256 -6.38 8.40 -10.30
N VAL A 257 -5.89 9.57 -10.72
CA VAL A 257 -4.62 10.15 -10.19
C VAL A 257 -4.79 10.72 -8.79
N LEU A 258 -5.92 11.33 -8.49
CA LEU A 258 -6.13 12.07 -7.23
C LEU A 258 -6.86 11.28 -6.16
N ALA A 259 -7.77 10.39 -6.58
CA ALA A 259 -8.68 9.67 -5.69
C ALA A 259 -8.87 8.20 -6.10
N GLY A 260 -7.96 7.68 -6.90
CA GLY A 260 -7.89 6.24 -7.21
C GLY A 260 -7.08 5.52 -6.15
N GLY A 261 -7.59 4.40 -5.69
CA GLY A 261 -6.91 3.57 -4.69
C GLY A 261 -5.96 2.54 -5.29
N ASP A 262 -5.44 1.68 -4.42
CA ASP A 262 -4.57 0.53 -4.74
C ASP A 262 -3.16 0.87 -5.26
N ASP A 263 -2.66 2.10 -5.08
CA ASP A 263 -1.31 2.48 -5.55
C ASP A 263 -0.20 1.95 -4.62
N TYR A 264 -0.44 1.91 -3.29
CA TYR A 264 0.49 1.43 -2.26
C TYR A 264 1.89 2.07 -2.38
N GLU A 265 1.93 3.33 -2.77
CA GLU A 265 3.09 4.21 -2.70
C GLU A 265 3.08 4.96 -1.36
N LEU A 266 4.21 5.56 -0.96
CA LEU A 266 4.24 6.41 0.22
C LEU A 266 4.03 7.87 -0.16
N CYS A 267 3.12 8.55 0.57
CA CYS A 267 3.00 9.99 0.64
C CYS A 267 3.58 10.47 1.97
N PHE A 268 4.53 11.40 1.93
CA PHE A 268 5.19 11.88 3.14
C PHE A 268 5.50 13.37 3.06
N THR A 269 5.64 13.99 4.22
CA THR A 269 6.10 15.39 4.33
C THR A 269 7.50 15.43 4.89
N ALA A 270 8.27 16.42 4.48
CA ALA A 270 9.63 16.60 4.98
C ALA A 270 10.06 18.06 4.90
N PRO A 271 10.93 18.53 5.84
CA PRO A 271 11.46 19.88 5.79
C PRO A 271 12.19 20.13 4.46
N ARG A 272 11.97 21.29 3.86
CA ARG A 272 12.59 21.65 2.58
C ARG A 272 14.12 21.55 2.59
N ALA A 273 14.73 21.72 3.74
CA ALA A 273 16.17 21.56 3.92
C ALA A 273 16.67 20.12 3.67
N THR A 274 15.80 19.11 3.72
CA THR A 274 16.14 17.69 3.50
C THR A 274 16.03 17.27 2.03
N ALA A 275 15.65 18.15 1.10
CA ALA A 275 15.44 17.82 -0.31
C ALA A 275 16.64 17.09 -0.94
N GLY A 276 17.86 17.56 -0.72
CA GLY A 276 19.07 16.89 -1.24
C GLY A 276 19.28 15.48 -0.70
N ARG A 277 18.86 15.20 0.55
CA ARG A 277 18.90 13.86 1.13
C ARG A 277 17.84 12.96 0.49
N ILE A 278 16.64 13.48 0.24
CA ILE A 278 15.56 12.75 -0.44
C ILE A 278 15.97 12.39 -1.88
N GLU A 279 16.61 13.32 -2.61
CA GLU A 279 17.15 13.04 -3.94
C GLU A 279 18.25 11.95 -3.92
N ALA A 280 19.09 11.92 -2.89
CA ALA A 280 20.08 10.87 -2.72
C ALA A 280 19.41 9.51 -2.47
N LEU A 281 18.40 9.45 -1.59
CA LEU A 281 17.60 8.24 -1.33
C LEU A 281 16.90 7.73 -2.59
N ALA A 282 16.35 8.61 -3.41
CA ALA A 282 15.71 8.24 -4.68
C ALA A 282 16.69 7.49 -5.60
N LYS A 283 17.95 7.93 -5.64
CA LYS A 283 19.01 7.27 -6.43
C LYS A 283 19.45 5.95 -5.81
N GLU A 284 19.66 5.92 -4.50
CA GLU A 284 20.07 4.72 -3.75
C GLU A 284 19.05 3.59 -3.87
N LEU A 285 17.76 3.92 -3.73
CA LEU A 285 16.67 2.94 -3.81
C LEU A 285 16.21 2.66 -5.24
N ALA A 286 16.77 3.34 -6.25
CA ALA A 286 16.28 3.32 -7.64
C ALA A 286 14.76 3.54 -7.72
N LEU A 287 14.22 4.41 -6.87
CA LEU A 287 12.80 4.71 -6.72
C LEU A 287 12.57 6.22 -6.87
N PRO A 288 11.77 6.67 -7.84
CA PRO A 288 11.41 8.08 -7.94
C PRO A 288 10.72 8.57 -6.66
N LEU A 289 11.21 9.68 -6.10
CA LEU A 289 10.60 10.40 -5.00
C LEU A 289 10.30 11.80 -5.51
N THR A 290 9.03 12.09 -5.75
CA THR A 290 8.62 13.30 -6.45
C THR A 290 7.97 14.28 -5.49
N ARG A 291 8.49 15.52 -5.43
CA ARG A 291 7.83 16.61 -4.74
C ARG A 291 6.57 17.01 -5.52
N ILE A 292 5.41 16.94 -4.86
CA ILE A 292 4.12 17.22 -5.48
C ILE A 292 3.45 18.48 -4.94
N GLY A 293 3.98 19.07 -3.86
CA GLY A 293 3.38 20.25 -3.25
C GLY A 293 4.09 20.68 -1.96
N MET A 294 3.35 21.41 -1.13
CA MET A 294 3.82 21.90 0.16
C MET A 294 2.70 22.00 1.19
N VAL A 295 3.05 21.85 2.45
CA VAL A 295 2.16 22.05 3.61
C VAL A 295 1.97 23.54 3.87
N ARG A 296 0.72 23.96 4.16
CA ARG A 296 0.33 25.35 4.41
C ARG A 296 -0.49 25.49 5.70
N ALA A 297 -0.64 26.72 6.17
CA ALA A 297 -1.34 27.00 7.43
C ALA A 297 -2.88 26.90 7.31
N GLU A 298 -3.42 27.27 6.14
CA GLU A 298 -4.85 27.15 5.86
C GLU A 298 -5.24 25.69 5.80
N ARG A 299 -6.27 25.30 6.56
CA ARG A 299 -6.68 23.90 6.75
C ARG A 299 -7.55 23.38 5.60
N ASP A 300 -7.08 23.54 4.38
CA ASP A 300 -7.72 23.02 3.18
C ASP A 300 -6.68 22.33 2.30
N LEU A 301 -7.14 21.50 1.39
CA LEU A 301 -6.33 20.87 0.35
C LEU A 301 -6.68 21.53 -0.98
N VAL A 302 -5.72 22.24 -1.55
CA VAL A 302 -5.81 22.84 -2.88
C VAL A 302 -4.96 22.04 -3.85
N VAL A 303 -5.49 21.75 -5.03
CA VAL A 303 -4.76 21.14 -6.13
C VAL A 303 -4.87 22.04 -7.34
N ASP A 304 -3.75 22.54 -7.85
CA ASP A 304 -3.71 23.28 -9.09
C ASP A 304 -3.71 22.36 -10.31
N ASP A 305 -4.41 22.79 -11.37
CA ASP A 305 -4.35 22.13 -12.68
C ASP A 305 -2.95 22.32 -13.33
N GLU A 306 -2.76 21.79 -14.54
CA GLU A 306 -1.50 21.91 -15.29
C GLU A 306 -1.17 23.34 -15.72
N ARG A 307 -2.11 24.27 -15.52
CA ARG A 307 -1.97 25.70 -15.82
C ARG A 307 -1.77 26.55 -14.56
N GLY A 308 -1.65 25.91 -13.39
CA GLY A 308 -1.49 26.57 -12.11
C GLY A 308 -2.77 27.25 -11.60
N ARG A 309 -3.96 26.75 -11.95
CA ARG A 309 -5.24 27.24 -11.46
C ARG A 309 -5.88 26.19 -10.55
N PRO A 310 -6.42 26.58 -9.40
CA PRO A 310 -7.11 25.64 -8.52
C PRO A 310 -8.21 24.87 -9.25
N LEU A 311 -8.27 23.55 -9.03
CA LEU A 311 -9.37 22.73 -9.47
C LEU A 311 -10.66 23.18 -8.75
N ALA A 312 -11.75 23.34 -9.49
CA ALA A 312 -13.03 23.78 -8.94
C ALA A 312 -13.62 22.83 -7.88
N SER A 313 -13.29 21.53 -7.99
CA SER A 313 -13.63 20.51 -7.00
C SER A 313 -12.61 19.37 -7.08
N LEU A 314 -12.30 18.78 -5.94
CA LEU A 314 -11.48 17.57 -5.89
C LEU A 314 -12.36 16.33 -6.07
N PRO A 315 -11.85 15.28 -6.75
CA PRO A 315 -12.51 13.99 -6.78
C PRO A 315 -12.68 13.44 -5.35
N ARG A 316 -13.75 12.69 -5.14
CA ARG A 316 -13.97 12.03 -3.86
C ARG A 316 -13.07 10.80 -3.74
N PRO A 317 -12.33 10.62 -2.64
CA PRO A 317 -11.58 9.40 -2.37
C PRO A 317 -12.52 8.20 -2.29
N PHE A 318 -11.96 7.01 -2.34
CA PHE A 318 -12.72 5.78 -2.19
C PHE A 318 -13.33 5.73 -0.78
N ASP A 319 -14.58 5.27 -0.69
CA ASP A 319 -15.28 5.04 0.56
C ASP A 319 -16.00 3.69 0.50
N HIS A 320 -15.76 2.83 1.51
CA HIS A 320 -16.36 1.50 1.59
C HIS A 320 -17.87 1.53 1.79
N PHE A 321 -18.42 2.59 2.38
CA PHE A 321 -19.82 2.73 2.78
C PHE A 321 -20.53 3.92 2.10
N GLY A 322 -19.80 4.63 1.21
CA GLY A 322 -20.29 5.79 0.46
C GLY A 322 -20.92 5.46 -0.90
#